data_6ef987e1fc028d2df39c4ff108a84290
#
_entry.id   6ef987e1fc028d2df39c4ff108a84290
#
_cell.length_a   1.000
_cell.length_b   1.000
_cell.length_c   1.000
_cell.angle_alpha   90.00
_cell.angle_beta   90.00
_cell.angle_gamma   90.00
#
_symmetry.space_group_name_H-M   'P 1'
#
loop_
_entity.id
_entity.type
_entity.pdbx_description
1 polymer ?
#
loop_
_entity_poly.entity_id
_entity_poly.type
_entity_poly.pdbx_seq_one_letter_code
_entity_poly.pdbx_strand_id
1 'polypeptide(L)'
;ALKLVTAFLIKGVGFTALEVGAISKTVVITLTLLGTFVGGVLLARLGLFRSLLFFGILQAATNLLYALLAATGKSTVLMVIALGFDNFAGGMGAAGFVAFLMGLCDVRFSAFQYALLSALASVARNFLGPPAAYVVDAVGWSSFFTLTFFTAIPGLVVLVLLRRQVDKLDE
;
A
#
# COMPACT_ATOMS: atom_id res chain seq x y z
N ALA A 1 -4.99 4.71 -4.54
CA ALA A 1 -4.64 5.15 -3.19
C ALA A 1 -4.19 6.63 -3.18
N LEU A 2 -3.18 7.04 -3.93
CA LEU A 2 -2.60 8.40 -3.86
C LEU A 2 -3.64 9.52 -4.08
N LYS A 3 -4.56 9.36 -5.04
CA LYS A 3 -5.62 10.35 -5.31
C LYS A 3 -6.60 10.50 -4.13
N LEU A 4 -6.91 9.40 -3.46
CA LEU A 4 -7.84 9.41 -2.32
C LEU A 4 -7.19 10.05 -1.08
N VAL A 5 -5.91 9.75 -0.81
CA VAL A 5 -5.14 10.36 0.28
C VAL A 5 -4.99 11.87 0.06
N THR A 6 -4.70 12.31 -1.17
CA THR A 6 -4.64 13.75 -1.49
C THR A 6 -5.99 14.42 -1.28
N ALA A 7 -7.09 13.79 -1.71
CA ALA A 7 -8.44 14.31 -1.46
C ALA A 7 -8.77 14.36 0.06
N PHE A 8 -8.36 13.37 0.82
CA PHE A 8 -8.47 13.34 2.27
C PHE A 8 -7.74 14.50 2.94
N LEU A 9 -6.47 14.72 2.58
CA LEU A 9 -5.67 15.79 3.17
C LEU A 9 -6.25 17.18 2.90
N ILE A 10 -6.77 17.41 1.68
CA ILE A 10 -7.33 18.70 1.29
C ILE A 10 -8.75 18.87 1.82
N LYS A 11 -9.64 17.93 1.55
CA LYS A 11 -11.08 18.04 1.85
C LYS A 11 -11.44 17.56 3.26
N GLY A 12 -10.75 16.53 3.75
CA GLY A 12 -11.03 15.92 5.06
C GLY A 12 -10.34 16.63 6.22
N VAL A 13 -9.08 17.00 6.05
CA VAL A 13 -8.26 17.60 7.13
C VAL A 13 -8.10 19.11 6.96
N GLY A 14 -8.26 19.65 5.75
CA GLY A 14 -8.20 21.08 5.48
C GLY A 14 -6.79 21.64 5.22
N PHE A 15 -5.89 20.81 4.70
CA PHE A 15 -4.60 21.28 4.18
C PHE A 15 -4.77 21.97 2.83
N THR A 16 -3.92 22.95 2.53
CA THR A 16 -3.87 23.57 1.20
C THR A 16 -3.18 22.65 0.20
N ALA A 17 -3.55 22.77 -1.07
CA ALA A 17 -2.90 22.01 -2.16
C ALA A 17 -1.38 22.28 -2.24
N LEU A 18 -0.95 23.50 -1.86
CA LEU A 18 0.46 23.89 -1.82
C LEU A 18 1.22 23.15 -0.70
N GLU A 19 0.66 23.10 0.53
CA GLU A 19 1.23 22.39 1.66
C GLU A 19 1.38 20.89 1.34
N VAL A 20 0.31 20.27 0.84
CA VAL A 20 0.32 18.85 0.47
C VAL A 20 1.31 18.60 -0.67
N GLY A 21 1.33 19.45 -1.70
CA GLY A 21 2.19 19.29 -2.87
C GLY A 21 3.69 19.42 -2.53
N ALA A 22 4.06 20.42 -1.71
CA ALA A 22 5.45 20.64 -1.30
C ALA A 22 6.00 19.47 -0.47
N ILE A 23 5.24 19.01 0.53
CA ILE A 23 5.64 17.90 1.41
C ILE A 23 5.61 16.58 0.64
N SER A 24 4.54 16.33 -0.13
CA SER A 24 4.38 15.06 -0.85
C SER A 24 5.49 14.80 -1.85
N LYS A 25 5.95 15.78 -2.60
CA LYS A 25 7.00 15.57 -3.62
C LYS A 25 8.28 14.97 -3.01
N THR A 26 8.76 15.54 -1.93
CA THR A 26 10.02 15.09 -1.31
C THR A 26 9.82 13.82 -0.50
N VAL A 27 8.83 13.79 0.40
CA VAL A 27 8.58 12.68 1.33
C VAL A 27 8.18 11.40 0.55
N VAL A 28 7.24 11.52 -0.39
CA VAL A 28 6.73 10.36 -1.16
C VAL A 28 7.85 9.73 -1.98
N ILE A 29 8.59 10.52 -2.77
CA ILE A 29 9.63 9.96 -3.64
C ILE A 29 10.74 9.32 -2.81
N THR A 30 11.28 10.05 -1.82
CA THR A 30 12.41 9.57 -1.02
C THR A 30 12.05 8.30 -0.25
N LEU A 31 10.90 8.29 0.44
CA LEU A 31 10.52 7.16 1.27
C LEU A 31 10.01 5.96 0.46
N THR A 32 9.40 6.18 -0.72
CA THR A 32 9.08 5.06 -1.63
C THR A 32 10.36 4.38 -2.14
N LEU A 33 11.36 5.15 -2.55
CA LEU A 33 12.64 4.59 -3.02
C LEU A 33 13.35 3.83 -1.90
N LEU A 34 13.46 4.43 -0.70
CA LEU A 34 14.02 3.76 0.47
C LEU A 34 13.25 2.49 0.83
N GLY A 35 11.92 2.56 0.82
CA GLY A 35 11.06 1.41 1.08
C GLY A 35 11.26 0.30 0.07
N THR A 36 11.35 0.62 -1.22
CA THR A 36 11.61 -0.38 -2.28
C THR A 36 12.97 -1.04 -2.09
N PHE A 37 14.01 -0.27 -1.76
CA PHE A 37 15.35 -0.80 -1.50
C PHE A 37 15.36 -1.71 -0.27
N VAL A 38 14.82 -1.25 0.86
CA VAL A 38 14.71 -2.05 2.09
C VAL A 38 13.85 -3.28 1.87
N GLY A 39 12.76 -3.16 1.11
CA GLY A 39 11.90 -4.26 0.72
C GLY A 39 12.65 -5.34 -0.06
N GLY A 40 13.48 -4.95 -1.03
CA GLY A 40 14.33 -5.88 -1.78
C GLY A 40 15.34 -6.61 -0.88
N VAL A 41 15.99 -5.90 0.04
CA VAL A 41 16.91 -6.51 1.01
C VAL A 41 16.20 -7.50 1.95
N LEU A 42 15.01 -7.15 2.41
CA LEU A 42 14.21 -8.03 3.28
C LEU A 42 13.73 -9.27 2.52
N LEU A 43 13.30 -9.12 1.26
CA LEU A 43 12.96 -10.27 0.41
C LEU A 43 14.11 -11.25 0.29
N ALA A 44 15.33 -10.77 0.02
CA ALA A 44 16.51 -11.60 -0.09
C ALA A 44 16.91 -12.32 1.22
N ARG A 45 16.53 -11.76 2.39
CA ARG A 45 16.90 -12.32 3.70
C ARG A 45 15.83 -13.19 4.34
N LEU A 46 14.57 -12.81 4.19
CA LEU A 46 13.44 -13.43 4.90
C LEU A 46 12.64 -14.40 4.03
N GLY A 47 12.87 -14.35 2.70
CA GLY A 47 12.07 -15.05 1.71
C GLY A 47 10.75 -14.34 1.40
N LEU A 48 10.07 -14.82 0.36
CA LEU A 48 8.90 -14.16 -0.23
C LEU A 48 7.71 -14.11 0.74
N PHE A 49 7.34 -15.24 1.34
CA PHE A 49 6.15 -15.32 2.20
C PHE A 49 6.25 -14.39 3.42
N ARG A 50 7.37 -14.46 4.15
CA ARG A 50 7.56 -13.65 5.38
C ARG A 50 7.60 -12.17 5.07
N SER A 51 8.25 -11.80 3.97
CA SER A 51 8.34 -10.41 3.50
C SER A 51 6.96 -9.88 3.11
N LEU A 52 6.18 -10.62 2.32
CA LEU A 52 4.82 -10.22 1.94
C LEU A 52 3.91 -10.05 3.16
N LEU A 53 3.98 -10.97 4.13
CA LEU A 53 3.22 -10.88 5.36
C LEU A 53 3.60 -9.62 6.17
N PHE A 54 4.90 -9.38 6.34
CA PHE A 54 5.39 -8.21 7.06
C PHE A 54 4.99 -6.90 6.37
N PHE A 55 5.16 -6.81 5.04
CA PHE A 55 4.80 -5.63 4.26
C PHE A 55 3.28 -5.37 4.29
N GLY A 56 2.48 -6.44 4.21
CA GLY A 56 1.02 -6.34 4.30
C GLY A 56 0.54 -5.84 5.68
N ILE A 57 1.13 -6.34 6.76
CA ILE A 57 0.83 -5.86 8.13
C ILE A 57 1.25 -4.40 8.28
N LEU A 58 2.44 -4.03 7.83
CA LEU A 58 2.93 -2.66 7.90
C LEU A 58 2.03 -1.72 7.11
N GLN A 59 1.64 -2.11 5.89
CA GLN A 59 0.73 -1.32 5.05
C GLN A 59 -0.67 -1.18 5.68
N ALA A 60 -1.18 -2.23 6.32
CA ALA A 60 -2.44 -2.15 7.06
C ALA A 60 -2.32 -1.17 8.24
N ALA A 61 -1.22 -1.22 8.99
CA ALA A 61 -0.98 -0.34 10.14
C ALA A 61 -0.92 1.15 9.73
N THR A 62 -0.44 1.48 8.51
CA THR A 62 -0.41 2.88 8.04
C THR A 62 -1.81 3.49 7.91
N ASN A 63 -2.85 2.68 7.62
CA ASN A 63 -4.22 3.18 7.59
C ASN A 63 -4.69 3.72 8.95
N LEU A 64 -4.18 3.18 10.06
CA LEU A 64 -4.49 3.69 11.40
C LEU A 64 -3.87 5.06 11.65
N LEU A 65 -2.72 5.38 11.04
CA LEU A 65 -2.14 6.73 11.11
C LEU A 65 -3.02 7.75 10.39
N TYR A 66 -3.63 7.38 9.26
CA TYR A 66 -4.60 8.25 8.58
C TYR A 66 -5.91 8.36 9.36
N ALA A 67 -6.38 7.29 10.01
CA ALA A 67 -7.55 7.35 10.89
C ALA A 67 -7.28 8.28 12.09
N LEU A 68 -6.10 8.22 12.67
CA LEU A 68 -5.67 9.12 13.74
C LEU A 68 -5.60 10.58 13.25
N LEU A 69 -5.02 10.82 12.07
CA LEU A 69 -4.97 12.16 11.48
C LEU A 69 -6.38 12.71 11.22
N ALA A 70 -7.32 11.87 10.77
CA ALA A 70 -8.71 12.24 10.58
C ALA A 70 -9.40 12.62 11.89
N ALA A 71 -9.05 11.97 13.00
CA ALA A 71 -9.63 12.23 14.33
C ALA A 71 -9.01 13.45 15.03
N THR A 72 -7.68 13.65 14.86
CA THR A 72 -6.96 14.76 15.52
C THR A 72 -7.06 16.09 14.77
N GLY A 73 -7.41 16.06 13.48
CA GLY A 73 -7.48 17.26 12.64
C GLY A 73 -6.13 17.70 12.08
N LYS A 74 -6.02 18.98 11.69
CA LYS A 74 -4.87 19.53 10.96
C LYS A 74 -3.58 19.51 11.81
N SER A 75 -2.74 18.49 11.57
CA SER A 75 -1.40 18.36 12.16
C SER A 75 -0.37 18.03 11.06
N THR A 76 0.50 18.99 10.75
CA THR A 76 1.53 18.82 9.71
C THR A 76 2.52 17.71 10.08
N VAL A 77 2.87 17.57 11.34
CA VAL A 77 3.78 16.53 11.83
C VAL A 77 3.18 15.15 11.60
N LEU A 78 1.91 14.97 11.99
CA LEU A 78 1.21 13.69 11.82
C LEU A 78 0.98 13.37 10.34
N MET A 79 0.72 14.39 9.50
CA MET A 79 0.63 14.24 8.05
C MET A 79 1.94 13.73 7.44
N VAL A 80 3.09 14.31 7.81
CA VAL A 80 4.41 13.87 7.33
C VAL A 80 4.71 12.45 7.77
N ILE A 81 4.41 12.11 9.02
CA ILE A 81 4.59 10.76 9.56
C ILE A 81 3.69 9.77 8.79
N ALA A 82 2.40 10.05 8.65
CA ALA A 82 1.46 9.16 7.98
C ALA A 82 1.82 8.95 6.50
N LEU A 83 2.10 10.04 5.75
CA LEU A 83 2.56 9.96 4.37
C LEU A 83 3.89 9.22 4.25
N GLY A 84 4.82 9.47 5.18
CA GLY A 84 6.13 8.86 5.17
C GLY A 84 6.06 7.35 5.37
N PHE A 85 5.39 6.90 6.41
CA PHE A 85 5.23 5.47 6.68
C PHE A 85 4.43 4.74 5.61
N ASP A 86 3.35 5.37 5.08
CA ASP A 86 2.55 4.79 4.01
C ASP A 86 3.36 4.58 2.73
N ASN A 87 4.13 5.58 2.32
CA ASN A 87 4.95 5.47 1.11
C ASN A 87 6.15 4.54 1.29
N PHE A 88 6.75 4.51 2.47
CA PHE A 88 7.80 3.55 2.80
C PHE A 88 7.26 2.11 2.75
N ALA A 89 6.16 1.82 3.44
CA ALA A 89 5.50 0.52 3.40
C ALA A 89 5.01 0.17 1.99
N GLY A 90 4.48 1.15 1.25
CA GLY A 90 4.07 1.01 -0.14
C GLY A 90 5.22 0.64 -1.08
N GLY A 91 6.41 1.22 -0.87
CA GLY A 91 7.62 0.87 -1.61
C GLY A 91 8.06 -0.58 -1.34
N MET A 92 8.07 -1.00 -0.07
CA MET A 92 8.35 -2.39 0.30
C MET A 92 7.32 -3.34 -0.31
N GLY A 93 6.03 -3.01 -0.21
CA GLY A 93 4.94 -3.78 -0.79
C GLY A 93 5.04 -3.91 -2.32
N ALA A 94 5.48 -2.84 -3.01
CA ALA A 94 5.71 -2.87 -4.45
C ALA A 94 6.82 -3.85 -4.83
N ALA A 95 7.96 -3.83 -4.10
CA ALA A 95 9.04 -4.80 -4.32
C ALA A 95 8.56 -6.25 -4.11
N GLY A 96 7.82 -6.51 -3.01
CA GLY A 96 7.24 -7.82 -2.72
C GLY A 96 6.24 -8.27 -3.77
N PHE A 97 5.40 -7.36 -4.24
CA PHE A 97 4.40 -7.67 -5.27
C PHE A 97 5.03 -8.03 -6.61
N VAL A 98 6.07 -7.29 -7.04
CA VAL A 98 6.82 -7.62 -8.25
C VAL A 98 7.47 -8.99 -8.13
N ALA A 99 8.16 -9.28 -7.01
CA ALA A 99 8.78 -10.57 -6.76
C ALA A 99 7.74 -11.72 -6.78
N PHE A 100 6.58 -11.51 -6.16
CA PHE A 100 5.48 -12.48 -6.17
C PHE A 100 4.95 -12.75 -7.59
N LEU A 101 4.71 -11.70 -8.39
CA LEU A 101 4.27 -11.88 -9.78
C LEU A 101 5.31 -12.60 -10.62
N MET A 102 6.60 -12.29 -10.42
CA MET A 102 7.67 -12.96 -11.16
C MET A 102 7.78 -14.44 -10.76
N GLY A 103 7.60 -14.78 -9.48
CA GLY A 103 7.57 -16.17 -9.02
C GLY A 103 6.42 -17.00 -9.60
N LEU A 104 5.30 -16.35 -9.96
CA LEU A 104 4.16 -17.02 -10.63
C LEU A 104 4.40 -17.27 -12.13
N CYS A 105 5.41 -16.64 -12.73
CA CYS A 105 5.65 -16.74 -14.18
C CYS A 105 6.55 -17.92 -14.53
N ASP A 106 6.18 -18.67 -15.59
CA ASP A 106 7.05 -19.65 -16.20
C ASP A 106 8.22 -18.95 -16.91
N VAL A 107 9.42 -19.45 -16.74
CA VAL A 107 10.67 -18.90 -17.32
C VAL A 107 10.57 -18.71 -18.84
N ARG A 108 9.83 -19.60 -19.53
CA ARG A 108 9.66 -19.58 -20.99
C ARG A 108 8.78 -18.44 -21.49
N PHE A 109 7.81 -18.00 -20.69
CA PHE A 109 6.80 -17.02 -21.07
C PHE A 109 6.73 -15.85 -20.07
N SER A 110 7.76 -15.65 -19.28
CA SER A 110 7.78 -14.73 -18.14
C SER A 110 7.37 -13.31 -18.50
N ALA A 111 7.84 -12.75 -19.62
CA ALA A 111 7.51 -11.39 -20.03
C ALA A 111 6.00 -11.23 -20.34
N PHE A 112 5.40 -12.16 -21.05
CA PHE A 112 3.98 -12.11 -21.39
C PHE A 112 3.10 -12.33 -20.15
N GLN A 113 3.42 -13.34 -19.34
CA GLN A 113 2.66 -13.65 -18.13
C GLN A 113 2.74 -12.52 -17.11
N TYR A 114 3.94 -11.95 -16.89
CA TYR A 114 4.10 -10.79 -16.02
C TYR A 114 3.31 -9.58 -16.51
N ALA A 115 3.34 -9.28 -17.81
CA ALA A 115 2.57 -8.19 -18.38
C ALA A 115 1.05 -8.39 -18.17
N LEU A 116 0.56 -9.61 -18.39
CA LEU A 116 -0.84 -9.95 -18.19
C LEU A 116 -1.26 -9.83 -16.72
N LEU A 117 -0.49 -10.41 -15.79
CA LEU A 117 -0.78 -10.38 -14.36
C LEU A 117 -0.72 -8.94 -13.81
N SER A 118 0.28 -8.15 -14.23
CA SER A 118 0.39 -6.75 -13.81
C SER A 118 -0.74 -5.88 -14.39
N ALA A 119 -1.19 -6.16 -15.61
CA ALA A 119 -2.35 -5.49 -16.20
C ALA A 119 -3.63 -5.81 -15.43
N LEU A 120 -3.88 -7.08 -15.10
CA LEU A 120 -5.03 -7.50 -14.28
C LEU A 120 -5.03 -6.84 -12.90
N ALA A 121 -3.86 -6.80 -12.23
CA ALA A 121 -3.71 -6.12 -10.95
C ALA A 121 -3.99 -4.60 -11.05
N SER A 122 -3.57 -3.97 -12.15
CA SER A 122 -3.83 -2.55 -12.40
C SER A 122 -5.31 -2.26 -12.65
N VAL A 123 -5.99 -3.13 -13.40
CA VAL A 123 -7.44 -3.08 -13.62
C VAL A 123 -8.17 -3.18 -12.28
N ALA A 124 -7.88 -4.21 -11.47
CA ALA A 124 -8.49 -4.38 -10.15
C ALA A 124 -8.30 -3.14 -9.26
N ARG A 125 -7.10 -2.57 -9.23
CA ARG A 125 -6.79 -1.35 -8.46
C ARG A 125 -7.61 -0.14 -8.93
N ASN A 126 -7.79 0.03 -10.22
CA ASN A 126 -8.54 1.15 -10.79
C ASN A 126 -10.05 1.03 -10.54
N PHE A 127 -10.59 -0.20 -10.59
CA PHE A 127 -12.00 -0.44 -10.32
C PHE A 127 -12.38 -0.25 -8.83
N LEU A 128 -11.45 -0.43 -7.91
CA LEU A 128 -11.69 -0.22 -6.47
C LEU A 128 -11.67 1.27 -6.05
N GLY A 129 -11.14 2.15 -6.89
CA GLY A 129 -11.05 3.58 -6.58
C GLY A 129 -12.40 4.28 -6.46
N PRO A 130 -13.29 4.24 -7.46
CA PRO A 130 -14.59 4.90 -7.42
C PRO A 130 -15.49 4.45 -6.26
N PRO A 131 -15.68 3.13 -5.98
CA PRO A 131 -16.46 2.68 -4.83
C PRO A 131 -15.93 3.23 -3.49
N ALA A 132 -14.62 3.37 -3.34
CA ALA A 132 -14.03 3.91 -2.13
C ALA A 132 -14.47 5.35 -1.83
N ALA A 133 -14.67 6.19 -2.87
CA ALA A 133 -15.16 7.55 -2.69
C ALA A 133 -16.59 7.57 -2.14
N TYR A 134 -17.49 6.73 -2.65
CA TYR A 134 -18.85 6.61 -2.14
C TYR A 134 -18.89 6.15 -0.68
N VAL A 135 -18.00 5.22 -0.30
CA VAL A 135 -17.89 4.77 1.09
C VAL A 135 -17.45 5.93 2.00
N VAL A 136 -16.47 6.72 1.57
CA VAL A 136 -16.03 7.91 2.33
C VAL A 136 -17.17 8.90 2.54
N ASP A 137 -17.95 9.17 1.51
CA ASP A 137 -19.09 10.10 1.60
C ASP A 137 -20.17 9.59 2.57
N ALA A 138 -20.33 8.26 2.69
CA ALA A 138 -21.32 7.64 3.57
C ALA A 138 -20.89 7.54 5.04
N VAL A 139 -19.63 7.19 5.31
CA VAL A 139 -19.16 6.85 6.67
C VAL A 139 -18.11 7.83 7.23
N GLY A 140 -17.64 8.76 6.43
CA GLY A 140 -16.59 9.72 6.80
C GLY A 140 -15.18 9.14 6.76
N TRP A 141 -14.16 10.02 6.80
CA TRP A 141 -12.77 9.68 6.59
C TRP A 141 -12.19 8.76 7.67
N SER A 142 -12.45 9.04 8.95
CA SER A 142 -11.91 8.25 10.06
C SER A 142 -12.43 6.81 10.03
N SER A 143 -13.73 6.64 9.84
CA SER A 143 -14.36 5.32 9.73
C SER A 143 -13.90 4.58 8.48
N PHE A 144 -13.70 5.29 7.38
CA PHE A 144 -13.19 4.71 6.14
C PHE A 144 -11.78 4.10 6.32
N PHE A 145 -10.85 4.85 6.92
CA PHE A 145 -9.49 4.32 7.15
C PHE A 145 -9.48 3.17 8.17
N THR A 146 -10.33 3.21 9.16
CA THR A 146 -10.51 2.08 10.08
C THR A 146 -11.07 0.86 9.35
N LEU A 147 -12.07 1.05 8.48
CA LEU A 147 -12.63 -0.03 7.66
C LEU A 147 -11.58 -0.65 6.73
N THR A 148 -10.75 0.19 6.08
CA THR A 148 -9.67 -0.31 5.20
C THR A 148 -8.62 -1.12 5.95
N PHE A 149 -8.35 -0.81 7.21
CA PHE A 149 -7.52 -1.65 8.06
C PHE A 149 -8.12 -3.06 8.22
N PHE A 150 -9.41 -3.16 8.53
CA PHE A 150 -10.09 -4.45 8.66
C PHE A 150 -10.19 -5.21 7.34
N THR A 151 -10.38 -4.53 6.21
CA THR A 151 -10.42 -5.17 4.89
C THR A 151 -9.06 -5.71 4.44
N ALA A 152 -7.95 -5.32 5.05
CA ALA A 152 -6.64 -5.94 4.83
C ALA A 152 -6.54 -7.34 5.46
N ILE A 153 -7.27 -7.62 6.53
CA ILE A 153 -7.22 -8.89 7.26
C ILE A 153 -7.53 -10.10 6.36
N PRO A 154 -8.63 -10.13 5.58
CA PRO A 154 -8.90 -11.23 4.67
C PRO A 154 -7.76 -11.52 3.71
N GLY A 155 -7.11 -10.47 3.16
CA GLY A 155 -5.95 -10.63 2.28
C GLY A 155 -4.76 -11.29 2.98
N LEU A 156 -4.47 -10.88 4.22
CA LEU A 156 -3.41 -11.48 5.04
C LEU A 156 -3.75 -12.93 5.42
N VAL A 157 -5.01 -13.23 5.72
CA VAL A 157 -5.47 -14.60 6.01
C VAL A 157 -5.28 -15.49 4.78
N VAL A 158 -5.69 -15.04 3.60
CA VAL A 158 -5.47 -15.78 2.35
C VAL A 158 -3.98 -16.03 2.10
N LEU A 159 -3.13 -15.02 2.33
CA LEU A 159 -1.68 -15.18 2.21
C LEU A 159 -1.14 -16.26 3.17
N VAL A 160 -1.63 -16.30 4.42
CA VAL A 160 -1.24 -17.33 5.41
C VAL A 160 -1.74 -18.72 5.01
N LEU A 161 -2.96 -18.82 4.48
CA LEU A 161 -3.52 -20.10 4.00
C LEU A 161 -2.73 -20.64 2.78
N LEU A 162 -2.26 -19.74 1.91
CA LEU A 162 -1.46 -20.08 0.74
C LEU A 162 0.04 -20.17 1.01
N ARG A 163 0.47 -20.11 2.28
CA ARG A 163 1.88 -20.12 2.67
C ARG A 163 2.71 -21.17 1.93
N ARG A 164 2.25 -22.44 1.94
CA ARG A 164 2.98 -23.55 1.30
C ARG A 164 3.17 -23.38 -0.21
N GLN A 165 2.25 -22.67 -0.87
CA GLN A 165 2.34 -22.38 -2.29
C GLN A 165 3.30 -21.22 -2.56
N VAL A 166 3.26 -20.20 -1.71
CA VAL A 166 4.16 -19.03 -1.80
C VAL A 166 5.60 -19.42 -1.49
N ASP A 167 5.82 -20.25 -0.49
CA ASP A 167 7.18 -20.75 -0.14
C ASP A 167 7.83 -21.52 -1.31
N LYS A 168 7.05 -22.23 -2.14
CA LYS A 168 7.54 -22.92 -3.36
C LYS A 168 7.92 -21.98 -4.50
N LEU A 169 7.51 -20.71 -4.48
CA LEU A 169 7.90 -19.72 -5.48
C LEU A 169 9.29 -19.14 -5.19
N ASP A 170 9.84 -19.43 -4.03
CA ASP A 170 11.15 -18.97 -3.54
C ASP A 170 12.27 -20.00 -3.84
N GLU A 171 11.87 -21.25 -4.25
CA GLU A 171 12.77 -22.35 -4.64
C GLU A 171 13.12 -22.30 -6.14
#